data_c24823628cc79fbfea9318d28ea5c68e
#
_entry.id   c24823628cc79fbfea9318d28ea5c68e
#
_cell.length_a   1.000
_cell.length_b   1.000
_cell.length_c   1.000
_cell.angle_alpha   90.00
_cell.angle_beta   90.00
_cell.angle_gamma   90.00
#
_symmetry.space_group_name_H-M   'P 1'
#
loop_
_entity.id
_entity.type
_entity.pdbx_description
1 polymer ?
#
loop_
_entity_poly.entity_id
_entity_poly.type
_entity_poly.pdbx_seq_one_letter_code
_entity_poly.pdbx_strand_id
1 'polypeptide(L)'
;TGSGKTEVYIELVRRVRAENKDALIIVPEIALTPQLLDRFRARLGDEIAVLHSGLHKRSRWDAWRALIEGRSRIAIGARSAIFAPLRELGVVIVDEEHDQSFKQSDGLRYNARDLAIVRGRMASCPVVLGSATPSLESLYQSRSNIEPTDSTSGKTSTRNFHYLSLPAEAGYSSKVSIKLVDLTRNKPWEMKSPNVSGELYSELERIVESGEQAFILYNRRGFSSYLQCESCNEAVCCPNCSVTLTYHQGRHALMCHYCGSSNPPPEVCPACSRRHMQDGQTAAGALTHRGGGTERVFDELLELFPRASID
;
A
#
# COMPACT_ATOMS: atom_id res chain seq x y z
N THR A 1 -7.67 10.42 3.31
CA THR A 1 -7.04 10.95 4.52
C THR A 1 -7.60 12.33 4.82
N GLY A 2 -7.82 12.68 6.09
CA GLY A 2 -8.41 14.00 6.45
C GLY A 2 -9.94 14.04 6.57
N SER A 3 -10.67 12.99 6.18
CA SER A 3 -12.14 12.96 6.25
C SER A 3 -12.71 12.75 7.67
N GLY A 4 -11.86 12.65 8.70
CA GLY A 4 -12.32 12.44 10.08
C GLY A 4 -12.61 10.98 10.46
N LYS A 5 -12.20 9.97 9.69
CA LYS A 5 -12.40 8.54 10.01
C LYS A 5 -11.99 8.20 11.45
N THR A 6 -10.83 8.69 11.89
CA THR A 6 -10.31 8.42 13.24
C THR A 6 -11.24 8.92 14.34
N GLU A 7 -11.88 10.09 14.17
CA GLU A 7 -12.85 10.62 15.14
C GLU A 7 -14.10 9.74 15.22
N VAL A 8 -14.55 9.21 14.08
CA VAL A 8 -15.66 8.23 14.04
C VAL A 8 -15.28 6.96 14.82
N TYR A 9 -14.06 6.47 14.64
CA TYR A 9 -13.58 5.28 15.38
C TYR A 9 -13.54 5.53 16.88
N ILE A 10 -13.01 6.67 17.31
CA ILE A 10 -12.94 7.07 18.72
C ILE A 10 -14.34 7.12 19.32
N GLU A 11 -15.30 7.75 18.63
CA GLU A 11 -16.67 7.85 19.13
C GLU A 11 -17.35 6.46 19.22
N LEU A 12 -17.15 5.59 18.24
CA LEU A 12 -17.66 4.22 18.29
C LEU A 12 -17.09 3.45 19.48
N VAL A 13 -15.79 3.54 19.71
CA VAL A 13 -15.13 2.91 20.85
C VAL A 13 -15.70 3.45 22.16
N ARG A 14 -15.89 4.78 22.29
CA ARG A 14 -16.49 5.36 23.50
C ARG A 14 -17.88 4.83 23.79
N ARG A 15 -18.75 4.72 22.78
CA ARG A 15 -20.10 4.16 22.91
C ARG A 15 -20.05 2.71 23.37
N VAL A 16 -19.24 1.89 22.74
CA VAL A 16 -19.07 0.49 23.08
C VAL A 16 -18.54 0.32 24.50
N ARG A 17 -17.57 1.17 24.91
CA ARG A 17 -17.03 1.19 26.28
C ARG A 17 -18.07 1.61 27.31
N ALA A 18 -18.97 2.56 26.97
CA ALA A 18 -20.08 2.95 27.84
C ALA A 18 -21.07 1.80 28.09
N GLU A 19 -21.18 0.87 27.13
CA GLU A 19 -21.95 -0.40 27.28
C GLU A 19 -21.14 -1.50 27.99
N ASN A 20 -19.99 -1.18 28.54
CA ASN A 20 -19.07 -2.12 29.19
C ASN A 20 -18.59 -3.27 28.26
N LYS A 21 -18.45 -3.00 26.96
CA LYS A 21 -17.92 -3.93 25.95
C LYS A 21 -16.51 -3.53 25.53
N ASP A 22 -15.81 -4.44 24.88
CA ASP A 22 -14.43 -4.29 24.44
C ASP A 22 -14.36 -3.83 22.97
N ALA A 23 -13.27 -3.19 22.61
CA ALA A 23 -13.03 -2.71 21.24
C ALA A 23 -11.71 -3.26 20.67
N LEU A 24 -11.75 -3.68 19.41
CA LEU A 24 -10.59 -4.09 18.64
C LEU A 24 -10.41 -3.14 17.46
N ILE A 25 -9.19 -2.56 17.34
CA ILE A 25 -8.82 -1.70 16.24
C ILE A 25 -7.60 -2.30 15.55
N ILE A 26 -7.72 -2.58 14.26
CA ILE A 26 -6.66 -3.13 13.43
C ILE A 26 -6.25 -2.05 12.43
N VAL A 27 -4.97 -1.76 12.37
CA VAL A 27 -4.38 -0.78 11.47
C VAL A 27 -3.19 -1.39 10.72
N PRO A 28 -2.83 -0.92 9.52
CA PRO A 28 -1.57 -1.32 8.90
C PRO A 28 -0.39 -1.02 9.81
N GLU A 29 0.64 -1.87 9.81
CA GLU A 29 1.79 -1.71 10.70
C GLU A 29 2.48 -0.35 10.52
N ILE A 30 2.56 0.13 9.28
CA ILE A 30 3.10 1.45 8.94
C ILE A 30 2.25 2.62 9.49
N ALA A 31 0.96 2.41 9.68
CA ALA A 31 0.05 3.43 10.21
C ALA A 31 0.04 3.47 11.76
N LEU A 32 0.61 2.47 12.41
CA LEU A 32 0.68 2.38 13.89
C LEU A 32 1.79 3.30 14.44
N THR A 33 1.64 4.58 14.22
CA THR A 33 2.59 5.62 14.65
C THR A 33 2.33 6.06 16.10
N PRO A 34 3.36 6.59 16.80
CA PRO A 34 3.15 7.20 18.10
C PRO A 34 2.05 8.26 18.12
N GLN A 35 1.98 9.10 17.07
CA GLN A 35 0.94 10.15 16.94
C GLN A 35 -0.48 9.57 16.89
N LEU A 36 -0.68 8.44 16.20
CA LEU A 36 -1.97 7.78 16.18
C LEU A 36 -2.35 7.26 17.56
N LEU A 37 -1.41 6.59 18.24
CA LEU A 37 -1.61 6.06 19.60
C LEU A 37 -1.90 7.16 20.61
N ASP A 38 -1.16 8.27 20.55
CA ASP A 38 -1.36 9.43 21.44
C ASP A 38 -2.74 10.06 21.22
N ARG A 39 -3.22 10.14 19.96
CA ARG A 39 -4.58 10.60 19.66
C ARG A 39 -5.65 9.72 20.28
N PHE A 40 -5.48 8.39 20.22
CA PHE A 40 -6.40 7.47 20.87
C PHE A 40 -6.32 7.57 22.40
N ARG A 41 -5.12 7.62 22.97
CA ARG A 41 -4.92 7.75 24.43
C ARG A 41 -5.53 9.05 24.98
N ALA A 42 -5.30 10.16 24.31
CA ALA A 42 -5.85 11.46 24.70
C ALA A 42 -7.38 11.48 24.80
N ARG A 43 -8.06 10.61 24.06
CA ARG A 43 -9.53 10.58 24.00
C ARG A 43 -10.16 9.39 24.73
N LEU A 44 -9.45 8.28 24.85
CA LEU A 44 -9.95 7.00 25.40
C LEU A 44 -9.25 6.59 26.69
N GLY A 45 -8.22 7.34 27.13
CA GLY A 45 -7.43 7.01 28.31
C GLY A 45 -6.35 5.96 28.06
N ASP A 46 -5.69 5.53 29.12
CA ASP A 46 -4.51 4.65 29.07
C ASP A 46 -4.85 3.14 29.06
N GLU A 47 -6.13 2.78 29.09
CA GLU A 47 -6.58 1.37 29.07
C GLU A 47 -6.42 0.69 27.69
N ILE A 48 -5.44 1.13 26.89
CA ILE A 48 -5.22 0.66 25.53
C ILE A 48 -4.03 -0.31 25.50
N ALA A 49 -4.28 -1.55 25.10
CA ALA A 49 -3.24 -2.52 24.81
C ALA A 49 -2.79 -2.39 23.35
N VAL A 50 -1.50 -2.15 23.15
CA VAL A 50 -0.89 -2.05 21.81
C VAL A 50 -0.25 -3.37 21.44
N LEU A 51 -0.54 -3.88 20.21
CA LEU A 51 -0.09 -5.19 19.72
C LEU A 51 0.52 -5.08 18.32
N HIS A 52 1.84 -5.16 18.21
CA HIS A 52 2.54 -5.21 16.92
C HIS A 52 3.87 -6.00 17.01
N SER A 53 4.42 -6.34 15.85
CA SER A 53 5.63 -7.17 15.74
C SER A 53 6.87 -6.51 16.34
N GLY A 54 7.00 -5.19 16.29
CA GLY A 54 8.14 -4.40 16.79
C GLY A 54 8.20 -4.27 18.32
N LEU A 55 7.20 -4.75 19.06
CA LEU A 55 7.25 -4.75 20.53
C LEU A 55 8.21 -5.82 21.05
N HIS A 56 8.96 -5.47 22.12
CA HIS A 56 9.69 -6.46 22.88
C HIS A 56 8.76 -7.57 23.39
N LYS A 57 9.28 -8.79 23.47
CA LYS A 57 8.50 -9.98 23.92
C LYS A 57 7.78 -9.74 25.24
N ARG A 58 8.44 -9.10 26.21
CA ARG A 58 7.86 -8.78 27.52
C ARG A 58 6.69 -7.79 27.39
N SER A 59 6.88 -6.67 26.69
CA SER A 59 5.82 -5.66 26.51
C SER A 59 4.60 -6.24 25.80
N ARG A 60 4.83 -7.12 24.81
CA ARG A 60 3.74 -7.82 24.12
C ARG A 60 3.00 -8.79 25.04
N TRP A 61 3.73 -9.50 25.90
CA TRP A 61 3.13 -10.37 26.91
C TRP A 61 2.33 -9.57 27.93
N ASP A 62 2.86 -8.46 28.44
CA ASP A 62 2.18 -7.59 29.40
C ASP A 62 0.89 -7.00 28.82
N ALA A 63 0.90 -6.55 27.56
CA ALA A 63 -0.28 -6.08 26.84
C ALA A 63 -1.33 -7.20 26.68
N TRP A 64 -0.88 -8.39 26.29
CA TRP A 64 -1.75 -9.55 26.13
C TRP A 64 -2.40 -9.97 27.46
N ARG A 65 -1.60 -10.00 28.52
CA ARG A 65 -2.06 -10.29 29.88
C ARG A 65 -3.05 -9.25 30.39
N ALA A 66 -2.81 -7.97 30.13
CA ALA A 66 -3.73 -6.90 30.49
C ALA A 66 -5.13 -7.08 29.87
N LEU A 67 -5.19 -7.57 28.62
CA LEU A 67 -6.45 -7.90 27.97
C LEU A 67 -7.15 -9.13 28.63
N ILE A 68 -6.39 -10.19 28.92
CA ILE A 68 -6.93 -11.38 29.59
C ILE A 68 -7.50 -11.03 30.98
N GLU A 69 -6.79 -10.22 31.72
CA GLU A 69 -7.19 -9.79 33.06
C GLU A 69 -8.30 -8.73 33.06
N GLY A 70 -8.59 -8.13 31.89
CA GLY A 70 -9.58 -7.07 31.75
C GLY A 70 -9.12 -5.70 32.25
N ARG A 71 -7.80 -5.53 32.51
CA ARG A 71 -7.18 -4.24 32.83
C ARG A 71 -7.13 -3.32 31.61
N SER A 72 -6.99 -3.90 30.42
CA SER A 72 -7.17 -3.22 29.14
C SER A 72 -8.36 -3.82 28.42
N ARG A 73 -9.19 -2.97 27.89
CA ARG A 73 -10.42 -3.37 27.20
C ARG A 73 -10.50 -2.81 25.77
N ILE A 74 -9.45 -2.15 25.34
CA ILE A 74 -9.25 -1.65 23.98
C ILE A 74 -7.92 -2.25 23.49
N ALA A 75 -7.96 -2.97 22.38
CA ALA A 75 -6.77 -3.46 21.70
C ALA A 75 -6.58 -2.70 20.39
N ILE A 76 -5.40 -2.13 20.17
CA ILE A 76 -4.98 -1.51 18.92
C ILE A 76 -3.73 -2.22 18.44
N GLY A 77 -3.71 -2.59 17.17
CA GLY A 77 -2.50 -3.22 16.66
C GLY A 77 -2.53 -3.55 15.19
N ALA A 78 -1.41 -4.13 14.74
CA ALA A 78 -1.26 -4.60 13.37
C ALA A 78 -2.03 -5.92 13.16
N ARG A 79 -1.84 -6.54 12.00
CA ARG A 79 -2.50 -7.78 11.57
C ARG A 79 -2.72 -8.83 12.66
N SER A 80 -1.70 -9.12 13.49
CA SER A 80 -1.79 -10.14 14.54
C SER A 80 -2.71 -9.76 15.71
N ALA A 81 -3.08 -8.48 15.85
CA ALA A 81 -4.02 -8.03 16.87
C ALA A 81 -5.43 -8.63 16.70
N ILE A 82 -5.73 -9.20 15.51
CA ILE A 82 -7.00 -9.91 15.28
C ILE A 82 -7.22 -11.04 16.28
N PHE A 83 -6.18 -11.57 16.89
CA PHE A 83 -6.26 -12.64 17.90
C PHE A 83 -6.28 -12.13 19.34
N ALA A 84 -6.34 -10.81 19.57
CA ALA A 84 -6.36 -10.23 20.91
C ALA A 84 -7.44 -10.87 21.80
N PRO A 85 -7.15 -11.28 23.05
CA PRO A 85 -8.05 -12.02 23.91
C PRO A 85 -9.04 -11.10 24.63
N LEU A 86 -9.88 -10.42 23.85
CA LEU A 86 -10.98 -9.58 24.35
C LEU A 86 -12.16 -10.45 24.76
N ARG A 87 -12.78 -10.16 25.90
CA ARG A 87 -13.82 -10.99 26.53
C ARG A 87 -15.20 -10.73 25.94
N GLU A 88 -15.58 -9.47 25.85
CA GLU A 88 -16.89 -9.01 25.41
C GLU A 88 -16.77 -8.01 24.27
N LEU A 89 -16.43 -8.52 23.10
CA LEU A 89 -16.21 -7.71 21.92
C LEU A 89 -17.47 -6.98 21.47
N GLY A 90 -17.45 -5.66 21.46
CA GLY A 90 -18.56 -4.79 21.06
C GLY A 90 -18.38 -4.14 19.70
N VAL A 91 -17.12 -4.00 19.22
CA VAL A 91 -16.82 -3.49 17.88
C VAL A 91 -15.46 -3.99 17.40
N VAL A 92 -15.36 -4.25 16.10
CA VAL A 92 -14.09 -4.45 15.40
C VAL A 92 -13.95 -3.35 14.36
N ILE A 93 -12.82 -2.65 14.37
CA ILE A 93 -12.49 -1.60 13.40
C ILE A 93 -11.25 -2.03 12.64
N VAL A 94 -11.30 -1.97 11.32
CA VAL A 94 -10.16 -2.22 10.42
C VAL A 94 -9.95 -0.93 9.63
N ASP A 95 -8.89 -0.19 9.95
CA ASP A 95 -8.54 1.02 9.21
C ASP A 95 -7.67 0.67 8.01
N GLU A 96 -7.81 1.45 6.93
CA GLU A 96 -7.17 1.19 5.62
C GLU A 96 -7.35 -0.28 5.18
N GLU A 97 -8.61 -0.76 5.19
CA GLU A 97 -9.00 -2.18 4.98
C GLU A 97 -8.45 -2.80 3.67
N HIS A 98 -8.10 -1.93 2.71
CA HIS A 98 -7.54 -2.33 1.42
C HIS A 98 -6.06 -2.71 1.49
N ASP A 99 -5.38 -2.43 2.63
CA ASP A 99 -3.94 -2.62 2.74
C ASP A 99 -3.56 -4.10 2.68
N GLN A 100 -2.61 -4.43 1.81
CA GLN A 100 -2.15 -5.80 1.60
C GLN A 100 -1.37 -6.38 2.79
N SER A 101 -0.88 -5.55 3.71
CA SER A 101 -0.20 -6.00 4.93
C SER A 101 -1.09 -6.83 5.86
N PHE A 102 -2.42 -6.75 5.70
CA PHE A 102 -3.36 -7.60 6.42
C PHE A 102 -3.33 -9.06 5.98
N LYS A 103 -2.74 -9.37 4.83
CA LYS A 103 -2.58 -10.73 4.32
C LYS A 103 -1.28 -11.35 4.85
N GLN A 104 -1.40 -12.43 5.59
CA GLN A 104 -0.26 -13.27 6.02
C GLN A 104 0.12 -14.22 4.90
N SER A 105 1.37 -14.14 4.43
CA SER A 105 1.91 -15.02 3.37
C SER A 105 2.64 -16.24 3.93
N ASP A 106 3.25 -16.10 5.11
CA ASP A 106 4.12 -17.12 5.72
C ASP A 106 3.43 -17.84 6.89
N GLY A 107 3.70 -19.13 7.05
CA GLY A 107 3.12 -19.95 8.10
C GLY A 107 1.60 -20.13 7.95
N LEU A 108 0.84 -19.83 9.00
CA LEU A 108 -0.62 -19.85 8.95
C LEU A 108 -1.10 -18.68 8.09
N ARG A 109 -1.61 -18.99 6.91
CA ARG A 109 -2.12 -18.00 5.95
C ARG A 109 -3.50 -17.53 6.34
N TYR A 110 -3.66 -16.23 6.55
CA TYR A 110 -4.96 -15.58 6.83
C TYR A 110 -4.95 -14.13 6.33
N ASN A 111 -6.14 -13.56 6.23
CA ASN A 111 -6.33 -12.13 6.03
C ASN A 111 -7.01 -11.55 7.27
N ALA A 112 -6.40 -10.58 7.95
CA ALA A 112 -6.94 -10.01 9.17
C ALA A 112 -8.26 -9.26 8.96
N ARG A 113 -8.47 -8.63 7.80
CA ARG A 113 -9.75 -8.02 7.42
C ARG A 113 -10.86 -9.08 7.38
N ASP A 114 -10.62 -10.18 6.71
CA ASP A 114 -11.62 -11.23 6.55
C ASP A 114 -11.90 -11.92 7.90
N LEU A 115 -10.85 -12.15 8.69
CA LEU A 115 -10.99 -12.64 10.07
C LEU A 115 -11.75 -11.66 10.98
N ALA A 116 -11.60 -10.35 10.76
CA ALA A 116 -12.34 -9.33 11.51
C ALA A 116 -13.85 -9.49 11.28
N ILE A 117 -14.26 -9.71 10.03
CA ILE A 117 -15.67 -9.96 9.67
C ILE A 117 -16.18 -11.23 10.35
N VAL A 118 -15.42 -12.32 10.28
CA VAL A 118 -15.79 -13.59 10.93
C VAL A 118 -15.89 -13.40 12.45
N ARG A 119 -14.90 -12.74 13.07
CA ARG A 119 -14.87 -12.50 14.51
C ARG A 119 -16.03 -11.63 14.98
N GLY A 120 -16.34 -10.55 14.22
CA GLY A 120 -17.50 -9.71 14.51
C GLY A 120 -18.82 -10.49 14.44
N ARG A 121 -18.95 -11.37 13.44
CA ARG A 121 -20.10 -12.26 13.32
C ARG A 121 -20.22 -13.23 14.52
N MET A 122 -19.11 -13.84 14.93
CA MET A 122 -19.06 -14.74 16.09
C MET A 122 -19.41 -14.03 17.39
N ALA A 123 -18.96 -12.79 17.55
CA ALA A 123 -19.22 -11.95 18.72
C ALA A 123 -20.56 -11.19 18.63
N SER A 124 -21.30 -11.32 17.54
CA SER A 124 -22.53 -10.55 17.27
C SER A 124 -22.33 -9.04 17.42
N CYS A 125 -21.18 -8.52 16.96
CA CYS A 125 -20.85 -7.10 17.03
C CYS A 125 -20.58 -6.52 15.63
N PRO A 126 -20.76 -5.19 15.45
CA PRO A 126 -20.48 -4.53 14.19
C PRO A 126 -18.99 -4.59 13.87
N VAL A 127 -18.70 -4.66 12.56
CA VAL A 127 -17.35 -4.53 11.98
C VAL A 127 -17.34 -3.30 11.09
N VAL A 128 -16.41 -2.40 11.33
CA VAL A 128 -16.22 -1.18 10.55
C VAL A 128 -14.96 -1.32 9.71
N LEU A 129 -15.12 -1.34 8.40
CA LEU A 129 -14.03 -1.33 7.44
C LEU A 129 -13.84 0.10 6.93
N GLY A 130 -12.76 0.76 7.33
CA GLY A 130 -12.49 2.14 6.96
C GLY A 130 -11.43 2.24 5.87
N SER A 131 -11.67 3.07 4.86
CA SER A 131 -10.71 3.35 3.80
C SER A 131 -11.04 4.66 3.07
N ALA A 132 -10.03 5.34 2.54
CA ALA A 132 -10.21 6.38 1.54
C ALA A 132 -10.39 5.77 0.13
N THR A 133 -9.80 4.59 -0.09
CA THR A 133 -9.82 3.83 -1.34
C THR A 133 -10.23 2.38 -1.05
N PRO A 134 -11.53 2.10 -0.84
CA PRO A 134 -11.99 0.77 -0.48
C PRO A 134 -11.54 -0.30 -1.49
N SER A 135 -11.25 -1.51 -1.00
CA SER A 135 -10.97 -2.64 -1.86
C SER A 135 -12.16 -2.97 -2.76
N LEU A 136 -11.89 -3.50 -3.95
CA LEU A 136 -12.95 -3.86 -4.90
C LEU A 136 -13.91 -4.89 -4.30
N GLU A 137 -13.40 -5.81 -3.50
CA GLU A 137 -14.19 -6.84 -2.82
C GLU A 137 -15.18 -6.22 -1.82
N SER A 138 -14.72 -5.31 -0.96
CA SER A 138 -15.56 -4.62 0.02
C SER A 138 -16.60 -3.73 -0.66
N LEU A 139 -16.19 -3.01 -1.70
CA LEU A 139 -17.07 -2.15 -2.48
C LEU A 139 -18.15 -2.97 -3.20
N TYR A 140 -17.77 -4.06 -3.84
CA TYR A 140 -18.73 -4.97 -4.50
C TYR A 140 -19.73 -5.55 -3.50
N GLN A 141 -19.28 -6.02 -2.33
CA GLN A 141 -20.15 -6.54 -1.29
C GLN A 141 -21.14 -5.49 -0.79
N SER A 142 -20.73 -4.24 -0.65
CA SER A 142 -21.59 -3.16 -0.19
C SER A 142 -22.61 -2.71 -1.24
N ARG A 143 -22.27 -2.77 -2.54
CA ARG A 143 -23.16 -2.39 -3.65
C ARG A 143 -24.16 -3.49 -4.01
N SER A 144 -23.80 -4.75 -3.85
CA SER A 144 -24.69 -5.89 -4.15
C SER A 144 -25.96 -5.93 -3.30
N ASN A 145 -26.05 -5.08 -2.27
CA ASN A 145 -27.26 -4.90 -1.48
C ASN A 145 -28.27 -3.91 -2.09
N ILE A 146 -27.92 -3.23 -3.20
CA ILE A 146 -28.74 -2.15 -3.80
C ILE A 146 -29.64 -2.70 -4.93
N GLU A 147 -29.33 -3.86 -5.52
CA GLU A 147 -30.17 -4.46 -6.53
C GLU A 147 -31.22 -5.39 -5.92
N PRO A 148 -32.52 -5.24 -6.31
CA PRO A 148 -33.57 -6.16 -5.87
C PRO A 148 -33.25 -7.54 -6.44
N THR A 149 -33.04 -8.49 -5.55
CA THR A 149 -32.84 -9.89 -5.91
C THR A 149 -34.04 -10.41 -6.67
N ASP A 150 -33.78 -11.03 -7.82
CA ASP A 150 -34.73 -11.86 -8.55
C ASP A 150 -35.44 -12.82 -7.59
N SER A 151 -36.75 -12.70 -7.53
CA SER A 151 -37.64 -13.37 -6.58
C SER A 151 -37.80 -14.88 -6.85
N THR A 152 -36.96 -15.51 -7.68
CA THR A 152 -37.10 -16.90 -8.12
C THR A 152 -36.24 -17.93 -7.41
N SER A 153 -35.25 -17.53 -6.63
CA SER A 153 -34.48 -18.48 -5.81
C SER A 153 -34.58 -18.11 -4.33
N GLY A 154 -35.43 -18.74 -3.58
CA GLY A 154 -35.72 -18.52 -2.15
C GLY A 154 -34.53 -18.59 -1.17
N LYS A 155 -33.35 -18.08 -1.55
CA LYS A 155 -32.18 -17.86 -0.72
C LYS A 155 -32.02 -16.37 -0.48
N THR A 156 -32.68 -15.87 0.57
CA THR A 156 -32.37 -14.56 1.18
C THR A 156 -30.94 -14.60 1.71
N SER A 157 -29.98 -14.27 0.88
CA SER A 157 -28.63 -13.93 1.32
C SER A 157 -28.69 -12.54 1.93
N THR A 158 -28.94 -12.44 3.23
CA THR A 158 -28.78 -11.20 4.00
C THR A 158 -27.29 -10.85 4.07
N ARG A 159 -26.77 -10.23 3.02
CA ARG A 159 -25.45 -9.63 3.02
C ARG A 159 -25.57 -8.30 3.77
N ASN A 160 -25.07 -8.28 5.00
CA ASN A 160 -25.20 -7.12 5.90
C ASN A 160 -24.03 -6.12 5.74
N PHE A 161 -23.61 -5.81 4.50
CA PHE A 161 -22.63 -4.76 4.24
C PHE A 161 -23.36 -3.45 3.92
N HIS A 162 -23.04 -2.40 4.66
CA HIS A 162 -23.56 -1.05 4.44
C HIS A 162 -22.43 -0.11 4.05
N TYR A 163 -22.61 0.63 2.96
CA TYR A 163 -21.67 1.66 2.54
C TYR A 163 -22.04 2.98 3.20
N LEU A 164 -21.10 3.54 3.96
CA LEU A 164 -21.21 4.85 4.60
C LEU A 164 -20.12 5.77 4.05
N SER A 165 -20.49 6.93 3.56
CA SER A 165 -19.57 7.93 3.02
C SER A 165 -19.40 9.09 4.00
N LEU A 166 -18.16 9.56 4.15
CA LEU A 166 -17.83 10.81 4.82
C LEU A 166 -17.53 11.86 3.72
N PRO A 167 -18.54 12.59 3.23
CA PRO A 167 -18.42 13.42 2.03
C PRO A 167 -17.64 14.72 2.24
N ALA A 168 -17.45 15.15 3.49
CA ALA A 168 -16.75 16.38 3.82
C ALA A 168 -15.34 16.08 4.32
N GLU A 169 -14.35 16.80 3.82
CA GLU A 169 -13.03 16.87 4.45
C GLU A 169 -13.15 17.66 5.75
N ALA A 170 -12.72 17.04 6.86
CA ALA A 170 -12.66 17.72 8.15
C ALA A 170 -11.36 18.55 8.21
N GLY A 171 -11.36 19.73 7.61
CA GLY A 171 -10.20 20.62 7.59
C GLY A 171 -10.20 21.59 6.42
N TYR A 172 -9.13 22.35 6.27
CA TYR A 172 -8.94 23.28 5.15
C TYR A 172 -8.86 22.49 3.84
N SER A 173 -9.89 22.57 3.03
CA SER A 173 -9.91 22.04 1.67
C SER A 173 -9.05 22.93 0.77
N SER A 174 -7.76 22.62 0.65
CA SER A 174 -6.99 23.10 -0.47
C SER A 174 -7.48 22.38 -1.73
N LYS A 175 -7.91 23.14 -2.74
CA LYS A 175 -8.31 22.56 -4.03
C LYS A 175 -7.10 21.84 -4.64
N VAL A 176 -7.14 20.51 -4.65
CA VAL A 176 -6.13 19.70 -5.33
C VAL A 176 -6.34 19.82 -6.82
N SER A 177 -5.32 20.29 -7.55
CA SER A 177 -5.28 20.27 -9.00
C SER A 177 -4.46 19.05 -9.45
N ILE A 178 -5.04 18.23 -10.32
CA ILE A 178 -4.36 17.05 -10.87
C ILE A 178 -3.99 17.34 -12.32
N LYS A 179 -2.69 17.29 -12.64
CA LYS A 179 -2.17 17.39 -14.02
C LYS A 179 -1.58 16.05 -14.43
N LEU A 180 -2.09 15.50 -15.52
CA LEU A 180 -1.58 14.26 -16.11
C LEU A 180 -0.55 14.62 -17.19
N VAL A 181 0.64 14.05 -17.09
CA VAL A 181 1.72 14.23 -18.09
C VAL A 181 1.98 12.88 -18.76
N ASP A 182 1.72 12.81 -20.07
CA ASP A 182 1.97 11.60 -20.87
C ASP A 182 3.44 11.56 -21.32
N LEU A 183 4.27 10.85 -20.57
CA LEU A 183 5.70 10.73 -20.88
C LEU A 183 5.99 10.00 -22.20
N THR A 184 5.03 9.27 -22.76
CA THR A 184 5.21 8.58 -24.06
C THR A 184 5.18 9.56 -25.23
N ARG A 185 4.57 10.73 -25.05
CA ARG A 185 4.47 11.80 -26.07
C ARG A 185 5.58 12.83 -25.94
N ASN A 186 6.30 12.84 -24.81
CA ASN A 186 7.39 13.79 -24.62
C ASN A 186 8.55 13.44 -25.54
N LYS A 187 9.01 14.44 -26.25
CA LYS A 187 10.20 14.31 -27.09
C LYS A 187 11.46 14.30 -26.19
N PRO A 188 12.55 13.62 -26.60
CA PRO A 188 13.75 13.51 -25.77
C PRO A 188 14.29 14.86 -25.23
N TRP A 189 14.12 15.95 -26.00
CA TRP A 189 14.56 17.29 -25.60
C TRP A 189 13.62 18.00 -24.62
N GLU A 190 12.42 17.51 -24.39
CA GLU A 190 11.46 18.00 -23.40
C GLU A 190 11.71 17.37 -22.02
N MET A 191 12.52 16.32 -21.97
CA MET A 191 12.95 15.70 -20.73
C MET A 191 14.19 16.40 -20.18
N LYS A 192 14.21 16.66 -18.88
CA LYS A 192 15.40 17.23 -18.18
C LYS A 192 16.33 16.12 -17.70
N SER A 193 15.76 14.97 -17.39
CA SER A 193 16.47 13.73 -17.09
C SER A 193 15.58 12.53 -17.50
N PRO A 194 16.07 11.29 -17.48
CA PRO A 194 15.26 10.12 -17.82
C PRO A 194 13.96 9.97 -17.03
N ASN A 195 13.89 10.53 -15.82
CA ASN A 195 12.73 10.42 -14.94
C ASN A 195 12.02 11.75 -14.68
N VAL A 196 12.54 12.88 -15.17
CA VAL A 196 11.99 14.21 -14.91
C VAL A 196 11.60 14.89 -16.21
N SER A 197 10.30 15.06 -16.44
CA SER A 197 9.78 15.83 -17.59
C SER A 197 10.02 17.33 -17.40
N GLY A 198 9.96 18.08 -18.52
CA GLY A 198 10.04 19.54 -18.46
C GLY A 198 8.97 20.17 -17.60
N GLU A 199 7.74 19.65 -17.65
CA GLU A 199 6.63 20.13 -16.82
C GLU A 199 6.89 19.87 -15.33
N LEU A 200 7.38 18.67 -14.97
CA LEU A 200 7.71 18.36 -13.58
C LEU A 200 8.85 19.26 -13.09
N TYR A 201 9.88 19.46 -13.93
CA TYR A 201 11.00 20.35 -13.61
C TYR A 201 10.52 21.77 -13.32
N SER A 202 9.67 22.35 -14.19
CA SER A 202 9.17 23.71 -14.02
C SER A 202 8.34 23.88 -12.74
N GLU A 203 7.54 22.89 -12.37
CA GLU A 203 6.77 22.92 -11.12
C GLU A 203 7.69 22.79 -9.89
N LEU A 204 8.71 21.91 -9.94
CA LEU A 204 9.66 21.77 -8.85
C LEU A 204 10.51 23.04 -8.69
N GLU A 205 10.95 23.67 -9.79
CA GLU A 205 11.67 24.93 -9.77
C GLU A 205 10.86 26.04 -9.09
N ARG A 206 9.58 26.20 -9.48
CA ARG A 206 8.64 27.13 -8.81
C ARG A 206 8.51 26.85 -7.31
N ILE A 207 8.37 25.58 -6.91
CA ILE A 207 8.21 25.18 -5.50
C ILE A 207 9.48 25.51 -4.70
N VAL A 208 10.66 25.21 -5.25
CA VAL A 208 11.95 25.51 -4.62
C VAL A 208 12.15 27.02 -4.46
N GLU A 209 11.82 27.81 -5.49
CA GLU A 209 11.92 29.28 -5.45
C GLU A 209 10.94 29.90 -4.46
N SER A 210 9.74 29.34 -4.32
CA SER A 210 8.74 29.85 -3.35
C SER A 210 9.00 29.39 -1.91
N GLY A 211 9.97 28.48 -1.68
CA GLY A 211 10.22 27.90 -0.36
C GLY A 211 9.14 26.93 0.12
N GLU A 212 8.32 26.44 -0.79
CA GLU A 212 7.31 25.40 -0.54
C GLU A 212 7.95 24.01 -0.51
N GLN A 213 7.17 22.99 -0.17
CA GLN A 213 7.61 21.60 -0.13
C GLN A 213 7.01 20.79 -1.27
N ALA A 214 7.82 19.92 -1.87
CA ALA A 214 7.39 18.93 -2.85
C ALA A 214 7.55 17.51 -2.29
N PHE A 215 6.57 16.66 -2.53
CA PHE A 215 6.66 15.25 -2.21
C PHE A 215 6.62 14.42 -3.50
N ILE A 216 7.71 13.68 -3.77
CA ILE A 216 7.84 12.89 -4.98
C ILE A 216 7.63 11.41 -4.64
N LEU A 217 6.56 10.82 -5.16
CA LEU A 217 6.29 9.41 -5.03
C LEU A 217 6.77 8.67 -6.28
N TYR A 218 7.80 7.86 -6.13
CA TYR A 218 8.28 6.97 -7.17
C TYR A 218 8.02 5.52 -6.78
N ASN A 219 7.17 4.83 -7.54
CA ASN A 219 6.65 3.51 -7.16
C ASN A 219 7.61 2.33 -7.44
N ARG A 220 8.90 2.59 -7.64
CA ARG A 220 9.93 1.56 -7.79
C ARG A 220 11.02 1.73 -6.75
N ARG A 221 11.17 0.75 -5.86
CA ARG A 221 12.25 0.72 -4.87
C ARG A 221 13.52 0.15 -5.48
N GLY A 222 14.69 0.77 -5.19
CA GLY A 222 16.03 0.31 -5.54
C GLY A 222 16.42 0.54 -7.01
N PHE A 223 17.68 0.31 -7.34
CA PHE A 223 18.21 0.31 -8.70
C PHE A 223 17.72 -0.91 -9.50
N SER A 224 16.42 -1.13 -9.58
CA SER A 224 15.92 -2.19 -10.44
C SER A 224 15.87 -1.70 -11.89
N SER A 225 16.99 -1.74 -12.57
CA SER A 225 17.04 -1.57 -14.00
C SER A 225 16.77 -2.89 -14.70
N TYR A 226 16.18 -2.82 -15.88
CA TYR A 226 16.07 -3.94 -16.78
C TYR A 226 16.77 -3.60 -18.10
N LEU A 227 17.12 -4.61 -18.85
CA LEU A 227 17.69 -4.42 -20.17
C LEU A 227 16.58 -4.42 -21.22
N GLN A 228 16.56 -3.41 -22.06
CA GLN A 228 15.62 -3.25 -23.17
C GLN A 228 16.38 -3.06 -24.46
N CYS A 229 15.91 -3.70 -25.53
CA CYS A 229 16.48 -3.56 -26.85
C CYS A 229 16.10 -2.22 -27.48
N GLU A 230 17.06 -1.51 -28.03
CA GLU A 230 16.82 -0.24 -28.76
C GLU A 230 16.14 -0.45 -30.10
N SER A 231 16.32 -1.62 -30.73
CA SER A 231 15.77 -1.90 -32.04
C SER A 231 14.36 -2.46 -32.01
N CYS A 232 14.05 -3.40 -31.09
CA CYS A 232 12.73 -4.03 -31.03
C CYS A 232 11.89 -3.65 -29.82
N ASN A 233 12.42 -2.82 -28.93
CA ASN A 233 11.79 -2.39 -27.66
C ASN A 233 11.43 -3.54 -26.69
N GLU A 234 11.83 -4.78 -26.96
CA GLU A 234 11.57 -5.90 -26.07
C GLU A 234 12.53 -5.86 -24.87
N ALA A 235 11.99 -6.11 -23.68
CA ALA A 235 12.79 -6.28 -22.47
C ALA A 235 13.33 -7.71 -22.39
N VAL A 236 14.50 -7.88 -21.76
CA VAL A 236 15.05 -9.23 -21.52
C VAL A 236 14.23 -9.92 -20.45
N CYS A 237 13.58 -11.03 -20.84
CA CYS A 237 12.67 -11.79 -19.99
C CYS A 237 13.30 -13.09 -19.48
N CYS A 238 12.79 -13.56 -18.35
CA CYS A 238 13.14 -14.87 -17.80
C CYS A 238 12.67 -16.00 -18.73
N PRO A 239 13.54 -16.94 -19.11
CA PRO A 239 13.14 -18.06 -19.97
C PRO A 239 12.13 -19.00 -19.32
N ASN A 240 12.10 -19.06 -17.98
CA ASN A 240 11.22 -19.96 -17.23
C ASN A 240 9.86 -19.34 -16.89
N CYS A 241 9.82 -18.00 -16.66
CA CYS A 241 8.63 -17.32 -16.11
C CYS A 241 8.06 -16.28 -17.08
N SER A 242 8.75 -15.97 -18.18
CA SER A 242 8.38 -14.93 -19.15
C SER A 242 8.20 -13.51 -18.55
N VAL A 243 8.65 -13.28 -17.33
CA VAL A 243 8.64 -11.96 -16.68
C VAL A 243 9.96 -11.22 -16.97
N THR A 244 9.92 -9.90 -17.01
CA THR A 244 11.12 -9.08 -17.19
C THR A 244 12.13 -9.35 -16.10
N LEU A 245 13.39 -9.59 -16.47
CA LEU A 245 14.49 -9.78 -15.55
C LEU A 245 14.96 -8.43 -14.97
N THR A 246 15.30 -8.44 -13.69
CA THR A 246 15.87 -7.29 -13.00
C THR A 246 17.39 -7.34 -13.07
N TYR A 247 18.02 -6.25 -13.51
CA TYR A 247 19.46 -6.12 -13.51
C TYR A 247 19.96 -5.62 -12.15
N HIS A 248 20.86 -6.38 -11.54
CA HIS A 248 21.51 -6.03 -10.28
C HIS A 248 22.94 -5.57 -10.57
N GLN A 249 23.15 -4.24 -10.48
CA GLN A 249 24.44 -3.63 -10.81
C GLN A 249 25.59 -4.18 -9.94
N GLY A 250 25.41 -4.31 -8.63
CA GLY A 250 26.43 -4.82 -7.72
C GLY A 250 26.83 -6.27 -7.93
N ARG A 251 25.99 -7.07 -8.63
CA ARG A 251 26.26 -8.48 -8.98
C ARG A 251 26.53 -8.67 -10.47
N HIS A 252 26.39 -7.64 -11.27
CA HIS A 252 26.46 -7.66 -12.73
C HIS A 252 25.65 -8.81 -13.34
N ALA A 253 24.42 -9.01 -12.85
CA ALA A 253 23.57 -10.14 -13.20
C ALA A 253 22.10 -9.74 -13.39
N LEU A 254 21.42 -10.45 -14.30
CA LEU A 254 19.97 -10.41 -14.48
C LEU A 254 19.33 -11.49 -13.60
N MET A 255 18.44 -11.09 -12.71
CA MET A 255 17.77 -11.97 -11.77
C MET A 255 16.25 -12.00 -11.99
N CYS A 256 15.69 -13.18 -11.91
CA CYS A 256 14.25 -13.37 -11.86
C CYS A 256 13.78 -13.44 -10.39
N HIS A 257 13.00 -12.45 -9.94
CA HIS A 257 12.44 -12.45 -8.59
C HIS A 257 11.27 -13.45 -8.41
N TYR A 258 10.86 -14.12 -9.49
CA TYR A 258 9.80 -15.15 -9.45
C TYR A 258 10.35 -16.56 -9.20
N CYS A 259 11.38 -16.98 -9.96
CA CYS A 259 11.95 -18.31 -9.83
C CYS A 259 13.37 -18.33 -9.26
N GLY A 260 13.96 -17.17 -8.97
CA GLY A 260 15.32 -17.04 -8.42
C GLY A 260 16.44 -17.29 -9.45
N SER A 261 16.14 -17.56 -10.74
CA SER A 261 17.19 -17.75 -11.74
C SER A 261 18.03 -16.48 -11.90
N SER A 262 19.35 -16.66 -12.00
CA SER A 262 20.32 -15.57 -12.18
C SER A 262 21.22 -15.90 -13.36
N ASN A 263 21.38 -14.94 -14.29
CA ASN A 263 22.17 -15.09 -15.49
C ASN A 263 23.00 -13.82 -15.73
N PRO A 264 24.16 -13.90 -16.36
CA PRO A 264 24.87 -12.73 -16.84
C PRO A 264 24.04 -11.99 -17.89
N PRO A 265 24.18 -10.64 -17.99
CA PRO A 265 23.50 -9.88 -19.04
C PRO A 265 23.97 -10.34 -20.42
N PRO A 266 23.06 -10.57 -21.37
CA PRO A 266 23.44 -10.92 -22.75
C PRO A 266 24.07 -9.69 -23.43
N GLU A 267 25.03 -9.91 -24.29
CA GLU A 267 25.71 -8.85 -25.05
C GLU A 267 24.79 -8.19 -26.09
N VAL A 268 23.85 -8.97 -26.63
CA VAL A 268 22.92 -8.55 -27.67
C VAL A 268 21.49 -9.02 -27.34
N CYS A 269 20.52 -8.38 -27.95
CA CYS A 269 19.12 -8.71 -27.73
C CYS A 269 18.78 -10.15 -28.12
N PRO A 270 18.30 -11.01 -27.17
CA PRO A 270 17.96 -12.41 -27.48
C PRO A 270 16.78 -12.53 -28.47
N ALA A 271 15.87 -11.57 -28.49
CA ALA A 271 14.74 -11.57 -29.40
C ALA A 271 15.16 -11.22 -30.83
N CYS A 272 16.01 -10.19 -31.02
CA CYS A 272 16.56 -9.86 -32.32
C CYS A 272 17.45 -10.97 -32.85
N SER A 273 18.28 -11.60 -32.00
CA SER A 273 19.15 -12.72 -32.40
C SER A 273 18.33 -13.91 -32.93
N ARG A 274 17.21 -14.24 -32.27
CA ARG A 274 16.30 -15.28 -32.75
C ARG A 274 15.66 -14.97 -34.11
N ARG A 275 15.22 -13.70 -34.30
CA ARG A 275 14.67 -13.25 -35.60
C ARG A 275 15.73 -13.25 -36.69
N HIS A 276 16.95 -12.80 -36.38
CA HIS A 276 18.07 -12.83 -37.34
C HIS A 276 18.42 -14.25 -37.82
N MET A 277 18.35 -15.22 -36.91
CA MET A 277 18.55 -16.66 -37.28
C MET A 277 17.45 -17.18 -38.21
N GLN A 278 16.24 -16.62 -38.17
CA GLN A 278 15.12 -17.04 -39.03
C GLN A 278 15.09 -16.32 -40.38
N ASP A 279 15.38 -15.00 -40.40
CA ASP A 279 15.13 -14.14 -41.56
C ASP A 279 16.42 -13.60 -42.23
N GLY A 280 17.58 -13.77 -41.62
CA GLY A 280 18.89 -13.37 -42.16
C GLY A 280 19.15 -11.87 -42.29
N GLN A 281 18.22 -11.00 -41.94
CA GLN A 281 18.23 -9.58 -42.29
C GLN A 281 18.31 -8.59 -41.12
N THR A 282 18.14 -8.99 -39.86
CA THR A 282 18.10 -8.07 -38.73
C THR A 282 19.41 -8.12 -37.93
N ALA A 283 20.11 -7.00 -37.82
CA ALA A 283 21.25 -6.87 -36.92
C ALA A 283 20.82 -7.07 -35.45
N ALA A 284 21.64 -7.74 -34.66
CA ALA A 284 21.40 -7.91 -33.23
C ALA A 284 21.33 -6.55 -32.56
N GLY A 285 20.17 -6.20 -31.97
CA GLY A 285 19.94 -4.91 -31.33
C GLY A 285 20.77 -4.72 -30.06
N ALA A 286 21.30 -3.54 -29.87
CA ALA A 286 21.96 -3.16 -28.62
C ALA A 286 20.97 -3.16 -27.46
N LEU A 287 21.46 -3.50 -26.27
CA LEU A 287 20.67 -3.51 -25.04
C LEU A 287 21.06 -2.30 -24.19
N THR A 288 20.06 -1.52 -23.80
CA THR A 288 20.23 -0.39 -22.89
C THR A 288 19.57 -0.64 -21.55
N HIS A 289 20.16 -0.08 -20.51
CA HIS A 289 19.58 -0.10 -19.17
C HIS A 289 18.38 0.85 -19.13
N ARG A 290 17.21 0.29 -18.81
CA ARG A 290 15.97 1.01 -18.60
C ARG A 290 15.46 0.79 -17.19
N GLY A 291 14.58 1.70 -16.74
CA GLY A 291 14.09 1.74 -15.37
C GLY A 291 15.04 2.51 -14.45
N GLY A 292 14.45 3.10 -13.43
CA GLY A 292 15.15 3.82 -12.38
C GLY A 292 14.58 3.40 -11.04
N GLY A 293 15.40 3.31 -10.01
CA GLY A 293 14.97 3.23 -8.63
C GLY A 293 14.79 4.61 -8.01
N THR A 294 14.28 4.67 -6.80
CA THR A 294 14.18 5.91 -6.02
C THR A 294 15.53 6.62 -5.88
N GLU A 295 16.61 5.85 -5.67
CA GLU A 295 17.97 6.39 -5.55
C GLU A 295 18.43 7.12 -6.82
N ARG A 296 18.11 6.59 -7.99
CA ARG A 296 18.45 7.26 -9.26
C ARG A 296 17.68 8.56 -9.45
N VAL A 297 16.39 8.57 -9.11
CA VAL A 297 15.58 9.80 -9.16
C VAL A 297 16.11 10.82 -8.17
N PHE A 298 16.54 10.38 -6.99
CA PHE A 298 17.17 11.22 -5.98
C PHE A 298 18.46 11.87 -6.52
N ASP A 299 19.36 11.08 -7.14
CA ASP A 299 20.60 11.59 -7.75
C ASP A 299 20.29 12.60 -8.88
N GLU A 300 19.34 12.28 -9.77
CA GLU A 300 18.90 13.19 -10.84
C GLU A 300 18.34 14.51 -10.28
N LEU A 301 17.60 14.47 -9.17
CA LEU A 301 17.08 15.68 -8.54
C LEU A 301 18.17 16.50 -7.86
N LEU A 302 19.16 15.87 -7.22
CA LEU A 302 20.33 16.58 -6.66
C LEU A 302 21.12 17.32 -7.74
N GLU A 303 21.29 16.70 -8.92
CA GLU A 303 21.96 17.35 -10.06
C GLU A 303 21.15 18.53 -10.61
N LEU A 304 19.82 18.36 -10.72
CA LEU A 304 18.94 19.40 -11.27
C LEU A 304 18.69 20.56 -10.28
N PHE A 305 18.67 20.28 -8.98
CA PHE A 305 18.37 21.26 -7.92
C PHE A 305 19.44 21.27 -6.81
N PRO A 306 20.68 21.67 -7.11
CA PRO A 306 21.81 21.56 -6.16
C PRO A 306 21.69 22.47 -4.92
N ARG A 307 20.72 23.39 -4.91
CA ARG A 307 20.44 24.29 -3.77
C ARG A 307 19.23 23.85 -2.94
N ALA A 308 18.48 22.85 -3.39
CA ALA A 308 17.34 22.34 -2.65
C ALA A 308 17.79 21.35 -1.57
N SER A 309 17.12 21.36 -0.42
CA SER A 309 17.26 20.28 0.56
C SER A 309 16.38 19.12 0.10
N ILE A 310 17.00 17.98 -0.18
CA ILE A 310 16.32 16.76 -0.66
C ILE A 310 16.64 15.64 0.33
N ASP A 311 15.59 15.03 0.94
CA ASP A 311 15.68 13.98 1.93
C ASP A 311 15.10 12.64 1.41
#